data_e8cfb87f54eec95c464dffa03b681075
#
_entry.id   e8cfb87f54eec95c464dffa03b681075
#
_cell.length_a   1.000
_cell.length_b   1.000
_cell.length_c   1.000
_cell.angle_alpha   90.00
_cell.angle_beta   90.00
_cell.angle_gamma   90.00
#
_symmetry.space_group_name_H-M   'P 1'
#
loop_
_entity.id
_entity.type
_entity.pdbx_description
1 polymer ?
#
loop_
_entity_poly.entity_id
_entity_poly.type
_entity_poly.pdbx_seq_one_letter_code
_entity_poly.pdbx_strand_id
1 'polypeptide(L)'
;MVPGYFDGSSFLRPGTGALRASLLVALLAVAIVSAPAQVLYTNGFDKAELEKVPEDMMVLDGGFAVKEEAGNKFLELPGAPLETFGVLFGPTEASGLAVSARVQSTNKGRRSPTFAVGLNGVGGYKLEVAPAKKLVELIKGEEIVASAPFNWESGSWTMLRLQCRKVKDGEFAIEGKAWKQGNAEPKEWQIKHSETAESPAGRPSVWGKPFAGTPVRFDDLQVTRAVQ
;
A
#
# COMPACT_ATOMS: atom_id res chain seq x y z
N MET A 1 -25.57 101.30 -6.40
CA MET A 1 -26.54 101.27 -7.52
C MET A 1 -27.07 99.89 -7.67
N VAL A 2 -28.28 99.72 -7.40
CA VAL A 2 -29.31 98.69 -7.49
C VAL A 2 -29.42 98.15 -8.93
N PRO A 3 -30.15 97.13 -9.22
CA PRO A 3 -30.59 95.82 -8.64
C PRO A 3 -30.67 94.67 -9.66
N GLY A 4 -31.22 93.60 -9.24
CA GLY A 4 -32.02 92.71 -10.09
C GLY A 4 -31.71 91.23 -9.89
N TYR A 5 -32.48 90.48 -9.36
CA TYR A 5 -33.83 89.93 -9.42
C TYR A 5 -33.89 88.57 -10.02
N PHE A 6 -34.37 87.60 -9.26
CA PHE A 6 -35.07 86.34 -9.56
C PHE A 6 -34.66 85.51 -10.74
N ASP A 7 -34.67 84.18 -10.70
CA ASP A 7 -35.82 83.30 -10.41
C ASP A 7 -35.39 81.87 -10.20
N GLY A 8 -36.17 81.18 -9.44
CA GLY A 8 -35.98 79.74 -9.14
C GLY A 8 -36.48 78.81 -10.23
N SER A 9 -36.03 77.64 -10.16
CA SER A 9 -36.81 76.45 -10.47
C SER A 9 -36.01 75.23 -9.99
N SER A 10 -36.57 74.61 -8.99
CA SER A 10 -36.24 73.27 -8.52
C SER A 10 -36.55 72.22 -9.58
N PHE A 11 -35.56 71.49 -10.00
CA PHE A 11 -35.77 70.21 -10.67
C PHE A 11 -35.19 69.06 -9.81
N LEU A 12 -36.12 68.35 -9.18
CA LEU A 12 -35.89 67.06 -8.57
C LEU A 12 -35.42 66.07 -9.63
N ARG A 13 -34.20 65.55 -9.51
CA ARG A 13 -33.76 64.36 -10.27
C ARG A 13 -34.02 63.12 -9.39
N PRO A 14 -34.71 62.07 -9.92
CA PRO A 14 -34.84 60.82 -9.21
C PRO A 14 -33.54 60.09 -9.20
N GLY A 15 -33.08 59.71 -8.01
CA GLY A 15 -31.92 58.87 -7.79
C GLY A 15 -32.20 57.44 -8.26
N THR A 16 -31.51 57.00 -9.29
CA THR A 16 -31.46 55.60 -9.67
C THR A 16 -30.57 54.86 -8.68
N GLY A 17 -31.22 54.25 -7.68
CA GLY A 17 -30.58 53.28 -6.80
C GLY A 17 -30.21 52.01 -7.58
N ALA A 18 -28.96 51.87 -7.92
CA ALA A 18 -28.45 50.61 -8.48
C ALA A 18 -28.42 49.56 -7.35
N LEU A 19 -29.38 48.62 -7.37
CA LEU A 19 -29.28 47.39 -6.57
C LEU A 19 -28.05 46.58 -7.05
N ARG A 20 -26.99 46.58 -6.29
CA ARG A 20 -25.91 45.65 -6.44
C ARG A 20 -26.37 44.30 -5.89
N ALA A 21 -26.84 43.42 -6.75
CA ALA A 21 -27.06 42.02 -6.42
C ALA A 21 -25.69 41.34 -6.23
N SER A 22 -25.28 41.20 -4.98
CA SER A 22 -24.09 40.36 -4.63
C SER A 22 -24.45 38.88 -4.82
N LEU A 23 -24.01 38.30 -5.93
CA LEU A 23 -24.11 36.88 -6.18
C LEU A 23 -23.11 36.14 -5.27
N LEU A 24 -23.59 35.63 -4.14
CA LEU A 24 -22.82 34.70 -3.28
C LEU A 24 -22.76 33.34 -3.99
N VAL A 25 -21.66 33.06 -4.68
CA VAL A 25 -21.37 31.71 -5.19
C VAL A 25 -20.91 30.87 -4.00
N ALA A 26 -21.82 30.10 -3.42
CA ALA A 26 -21.48 29.09 -2.43
C ALA A 26 -20.75 27.95 -3.14
N LEU A 27 -19.42 27.88 -2.97
CA LEU A 27 -18.61 26.74 -3.40
C LEU A 27 -18.95 25.56 -2.48
N LEU A 28 -19.78 24.64 -2.97
CA LEU A 28 -20.03 23.36 -2.30
C LEU A 28 -18.78 22.50 -2.45
N ALA A 29 -17.91 22.46 -1.43
CA ALA A 29 -16.81 21.51 -1.35
C ALA A 29 -17.41 20.12 -1.13
N VAL A 30 -17.53 19.34 -2.20
CA VAL A 30 -17.87 17.90 -2.11
C VAL A 30 -16.66 17.19 -1.54
N ALA A 31 -16.71 16.89 -0.25
CA ALA A 31 -15.75 15.99 0.38
C ALA A 31 -15.95 14.59 -0.23
N ILE A 32 -15.03 14.14 -1.06
CA ILE A 32 -15.00 12.76 -1.56
C ILE A 32 -14.59 11.90 -0.37
N VAL A 33 -15.58 11.36 0.34
CA VAL A 33 -15.35 10.33 1.36
C VAL A 33 -15.03 9.05 0.61
N SER A 34 -13.74 8.71 0.54
CA SER A 34 -13.30 7.42 0.00
C SER A 34 -13.86 6.31 0.90
N ALA A 35 -14.70 5.45 0.38
CA ALA A 35 -15.19 4.29 1.11
C ALA A 35 -13.99 3.40 1.51
N PRO A 36 -14.00 2.81 2.71
CA PRO A 36 -12.93 1.90 3.12
C PRO A 36 -12.86 0.72 2.14
N ALA A 37 -11.64 0.32 1.78
CA ALA A 37 -11.42 -0.81 0.89
C ALA A 37 -12.02 -2.09 1.51
N GLN A 38 -12.76 -2.86 0.74
CA GLN A 38 -13.33 -4.13 1.20
C GLN A 38 -12.22 -5.10 1.57
N VAL A 39 -12.25 -5.60 2.81
CA VAL A 39 -11.34 -6.65 3.29
C VAL A 39 -11.84 -8.01 2.79
N LEU A 40 -10.97 -8.77 2.14
CA LEU A 40 -11.23 -10.10 1.60
C LEU A 40 -10.57 -11.21 2.42
N TYR A 41 -9.48 -10.88 3.10
CA TYR A 41 -8.72 -11.80 3.94
C TYR A 41 -7.96 -11.01 5.01
N THR A 42 -7.86 -11.58 6.21
CA THR A 42 -7.00 -11.06 7.28
C THR A 42 -6.54 -12.21 8.18
N ASN A 43 -5.28 -12.19 8.58
CA ASN A 43 -4.72 -13.14 9.54
C ASN A 43 -3.58 -12.47 10.33
N GLY A 44 -3.82 -12.24 11.62
CA GLY A 44 -2.83 -11.78 12.60
C GLY A 44 -2.34 -12.92 13.49
N PHE A 45 -2.62 -14.17 13.15
CA PHE A 45 -2.18 -15.40 13.82
C PHE A 45 -2.60 -15.59 15.29
N ASP A 46 -3.33 -14.64 15.90
CA ASP A 46 -3.72 -14.70 17.33
C ASP A 46 -4.44 -16.01 17.72
N LYS A 47 -5.26 -16.52 16.79
CA LYS A 47 -6.05 -17.76 17.00
C LYS A 47 -5.38 -19.00 16.42
N ALA A 48 -4.23 -18.86 15.77
CA ALA A 48 -3.54 -19.98 15.15
C ALA A 48 -2.87 -20.88 16.19
N GLU A 49 -2.75 -22.17 15.88
CA GLU A 49 -2.01 -23.13 16.68
C GLU A 49 -0.50 -22.90 16.48
N LEU A 50 0.24 -22.94 17.59
CA LEU A 50 1.70 -22.87 17.54
C LEU A 50 2.27 -24.10 16.82
N GLU A 51 3.46 -23.92 16.21
CA GLU A 51 4.19 -24.94 15.45
C GLU A 51 3.49 -25.46 14.19
N LYS A 52 2.38 -24.83 13.78
CA LYS A 52 1.61 -25.20 12.58
C LYS A 52 1.50 -24.01 11.63
N VAL A 53 1.22 -24.30 10.37
CA VAL A 53 0.76 -23.30 9.40
C VAL A 53 -0.78 -23.40 9.32
N PRO A 54 -1.52 -22.27 9.30
CA PRO A 54 -2.96 -22.28 9.11
C PRO A 54 -3.40 -23.06 7.85
N GLU A 55 -4.48 -23.82 7.95
CA GLU A 55 -4.96 -24.72 6.87
C GLU A 55 -5.36 -23.99 5.58
N ASP A 56 -5.76 -22.73 5.69
CA ASP A 56 -6.12 -21.87 4.54
C ASP A 56 -4.91 -21.32 3.77
N MET A 57 -3.70 -21.57 4.27
CA MET A 57 -2.43 -21.21 3.64
C MET A 57 -1.82 -22.38 2.91
N MET A 58 -1.10 -22.10 1.81
CA MET A 58 -0.36 -23.08 1.05
C MET A 58 1.14 -22.75 1.10
N VAL A 59 1.90 -23.56 1.81
CA VAL A 59 3.36 -23.50 1.81
C VAL A 59 3.86 -24.04 0.47
N LEU A 60 4.62 -23.24 -0.24
CA LEU A 60 5.28 -23.66 -1.48
C LEU A 60 6.56 -24.43 -1.17
N ASP A 61 7.33 -23.89 -0.25
CA ASP A 61 8.53 -24.49 0.30
C ASP A 61 8.95 -23.75 1.58
N GLY A 62 9.78 -24.41 2.42
CA GLY A 62 10.28 -23.84 3.68
C GLY A 62 9.57 -24.36 4.92
N GLY A 63 10.27 -24.28 6.05
CA GLY A 63 9.78 -24.76 7.36
C GLY A 63 8.97 -23.71 8.10
N PHE A 64 7.98 -23.09 7.47
CA PHE A 64 7.11 -22.11 8.12
C PHE A 64 6.34 -22.70 9.29
N ALA A 65 6.23 -21.96 10.37
CA ALA A 65 5.40 -22.31 11.52
C ALA A 65 4.95 -21.06 12.27
N VAL A 66 3.79 -21.13 12.91
CA VAL A 66 3.35 -20.08 13.83
C VAL A 66 4.18 -20.16 15.09
N LYS A 67 4.77 -19.04 15.47
CA LYS A 67 5.54 -18.84 16.70
C LYS A 67 4.94 -17.74 17.53
N GLU A 68 5.35 -17.66 18.79
CA GLU A 68 4.94 -16.59 19.71
C GLU A 68 6.15 -16.00 20.42
N GLU A 69 6.18 -14.67 20.52
CA GLU A 69 7.17 -13.94 21.31
C GLU A 69 6.50 -12.72 21.95
N ALA A 70 6.69 -12.56 23.25
CA ALA A 70 6.12 -11.45 24.02
C ALA A 70 4.59 -11.27 23.85
N GLY A 71 3.85 -12.37 23.69
CA GLY A 71 2.40 -12.35 23.52
C GLY A 71 1.90 -12.02 22.11
N ASN A 72 2.81 -11.84 21.15
CA ASN A 72 2.47 -11.67 19.74
C ASN A 72 2.75 -12.97 18.97
N LYS A 73 1.77 -13.47 18.24
CA LYS A 73 1.93 -14.60 17.34
C LYS A 73 2.20 -14.11 15.91
N PHE A 74 3.00 -14.85 15.19
CA PHE A 74 3.39 -14.54 13.81
C PHE A 74 3.75 -15.81 13.06
N LEU A 75 3.73 -15.77 11.75
CA LEU A 75 4.27 -16.85 10.91
C LEU A 75 5.79 -16.64 10.76
N GLU A 76 6.58 -17.61 11.18
CA GLU A 76 8.03 -17.55 11.10
C GLU A 76 8.58 -18.49 10.04
N LEU A 77 9.45 -17.96 9.19
CA LEU A 77 10.36 -18.72 8.35
C LEU A 77 11.69 -18.85 9.11
N PRO A 78 12.21 -20.06 9.40
CA PRO A 78 13.47 -20.22 10.11
C PRO A 78 14.66 -19.69 9.29
N GLY A 79 15.75 -19.38 10.00
CA GLY A 79 16.97 -18.84 9.39
C GLY A 79 17.75 -19.79 8.49
N ALA A 80 17.33 -21.02 8.34
CA ALA A 80 17.98 -22.07 7.53
C ALA A 80 16.94 -23.04 6.96
N PRO A 81 17.13 -23.53 5.74
CA PRO A 81 18.19 -23.21 4.76
C PRO A 81 18.10 -21.75 4.24
N LEU A 82 19.14 -21.32 3.50
CA LEU A 82 19.28 -19.93 3.04
C LEU A 82 18.67 -19.66 1.66
N GLU A 83 17.62 -20.38 1.32
CA GLU A 83 16.93 -20.30 0.02
C GLU A 83 15.74 -19.34 0.06
N THR A 84 15.03 -19.22 -1.06
CA THR A 84 13.83 -18.41 -1.16
C THR A 84 12.61 -19.28 -0.90
N PHE A 85 11.80 -18.90 0.05
CA PHE A 85 10.62 -19.62 0.49
C PHE A 85 9.39 -18.76 0.45
N GLY A 86 8.21 -19.35 0.24
CA GLY A 86 6.96 -18.62 0.12
C GLY A 86 5.74 -19.37 0.61
N VAL A 87 4.73 -18.58 0.98
CA VAL A 87 3.40 -19.04 1.38
C VAL A 87 2.34 -18.27 0.62
N LEU A 88 1.37 -18.97 0.03
CA LEU A 88 0.20 -18.40 -0.62
C LEU A 88 -0.99 -18.38 0.35
N PHE A 89 -1.81 -17.32 0.27
CA PHE A 89 -3.01 -17.16 1.11
C PHE A 89 -4.07 -16.31 0.40
N GLY A 90 -5.27 -16.21 0.98
CA GLY A 90 -6.34 -15.37 0.46
C GLY A 90 -6.93 -15.82 -0.88
N PRO A 91 -7.69 -14.96 -1.59
CA PRO A 91 -8.39 -15.31 -2.81
C PRO A 91 -7.49 -15.38 -4.04
N THR A 92 -7.96 -16.09 -5.08
CA THR A 92 -7.31 -16.19 -6.39
C THR A 92 -7.94 -15.19 -7.34
N GLU A 93 -7.21 -14.16 -7.75
CA GLU A 93 -7.68 -13.10 -8.65
C GLU A 93 -6.58 -12.71 -9.64
N ALA A 94 -6.96 -12.17 -10.81
CA ALA A 94 -6.02 -11.66 -11.81
C ALA A 94 -5.63 -10.20 -11.53
N SER A 95 -6.60 -9.38 -11.09
CA SER A 95 -6.41 -7.96 -10.78
C SER A 95 -7.39 -7.49 -9.71
N GLY A 96 -7.27 -6.24 -9.27
CA GLY A 96 -8.18 -5.63 -8.30
C GLY A 96 -7.90 -6.00 -6.85
N LEU A 97 -6.72 -6.53 -6.54
CA LEU A 97 -6.30 -6.84 -5.18
C LEU A 97 -5.19 -5.90 -4.68
N ALA A 98 -5.20 -5.67 -3.39
CA ALA A 98 -4.07 -5.16 -2.63
C ALA A 98 -3.74 -6.15 -1.51
N VAL A 99 -2.45 -6.46 -1.34
CA VAL A 99 -1.92 -7.26 -0.24
C VAL A 99 -1.06 -6.39 0.65
N SER A 100 -1.15 -6.59 1.96
CA SER A 100 -0.25 -6.00 2.94
C SER A 100 0.15 -7.01 4.01
N ALA A 101 1.32 -6.79 4.59
CA ALA A 101 1.83 -7.51 5.74
C ALA A 101 2.81 -6.64 6.50
N ARG A 102 3.04 -6.95 7.79
CA ARG A 102 4.26 -6.51 8.47
C ARG A 102 5.27 -7.65 8.51
N VAL A 103 6.53 -7.29 8.32
CA VAL A 103 7.63 -8.26 8.27
C VAL A 103 8.76 -7.80 9.17
N GLN A 104 9.34 -8.72 9.94
CA GLN A 104 10.48 -8.47 10.80
C GLN A 104 11.58 -9.49 10.55
N SER A 105 12.81 -9.02 10.53
CA SER A 105 14.01 -9.87 10.55
C SER A 105 15.20 -9.05 11.07
N THR A 106 16.36 -9.69 11.16
CA THR A 106 17.59 -9.05 11.64
C THR A 106 18.78 -9.30 10.72
N ASN A 107 19.74 -8.39 10.72
CA ASN A 107 21.06 -8.60 10.13
C ASN A 107 21.89 -9.57 10.97
N LYS A 108 22.86 -10.25 10.33
CA LYS A 108 23.96 -10.89 11.00
C LYS A 108 25.29 -10.47 10.35
N GLY A 109 25.99 -9.58 11.00
CA GLY A 109 27.17 -8.94 10.41
C GLY A 109 26.78 -8.13 9.15
N ARG A 110 27.38 -8.44 8.01
CA ARG A 110 27.10 -7.78 6.72
C ARG A 110 25.98 -8.46 5.92
N ARG A 111 25.43 -9.56 6.41
CA ARG A 111 24.38 -10.31 5.72
C ARG A 111 23.01 -9.78 6.14
N SER A 112 22.15 -9.56 5.17
CA SER A 112 20.77 -9.13 5.39
C SER A 112 19.82 -10.11 4.71
N PRO A 113 18.68 -10.42 5.32
CA PRO A 113 17.61 -11.15 4.64
C PRO A 113 16.98 -10.27 3.54
N THR A 114 16.25 -10.89 2.60
CA THR A 114 15.24 -10.20 1.82
C THR A 114 13.88 -10.79 2.13
N PHE A 115 12.82 -10.00 1.94
CA PHE A 115 11.46 -10.41 2.19
C PHE A 115 10.47 -9.61 1.34
N ALA A 116 9.34 -10.23 1.01
CA ALA A 116 8.38 -9.61 0.10
C ALA A 116 6.93 -9.96 0.44
N VAL A 117 6.01 -9.15 -0.08
CA VAL A 117 4.62 -9.52 -0.36
C VAL A 117 4.43 -9.69 -1.85
N GLY A 118 3.52 -10.56 -2.28
CA GLY A 118 3.28 -10.82 -3.69
C GLY A 118 1.81 -10.91 -4.06
N LEU A 119 1.54 -10.73 -5.34
CA LEU A 119 0.25 -10.92 -6.00
C LEU A 119 0.40 -11.80 -7.23
N ASN A 120 -0.70 -12.42 -7.67
CA ASN A 120 -0.77 -13.27 -8.86
C ASN A 120 0.06 -14.57 -8.77
N GLY A 121 0.23 -15.13 -7.56
CA GLY A 121 0.91 -16.42 -7.36
C GLY A 121 2.42 -16.35 -7.52
N VAL A 122 3.02 -17.51 -7.88
CA VAL A 122 4.48 -17.69 -7.90
C VAL A 122 5.16 -16.83 -8.97
N GLY A 123 4.60 -16.82 -10.18
CA GLY A 123 5.13 -16.07 -11.33
C GLY A 123 4.65 -14.62 -11.44
N GLY A 124 3.87 -14.15 -10.46
CA GLY A 124 3.31 -12.80 -10.43
C GLY A 124 4.30 -11.75 -9.94
N TYR A 125 3.76 -10.73 -9.29
CA TYR A 125 4.54 -9.60 -8.76
C TYR A 125 4.93 -9.84 -7.32
N LYS A 126 6.16 -9.42 -6.96
CA LYS A 126 6.68 -9.38 -5.60
C LYS A 126 7.21 -7.98 -5.31
N LEU A 127 6.80 -7.39 -4.21
CA LEU A 127 7.39 -6.18 -3.66
C LEU A 127 8.40 -6.61 -2.60
N GLU A 128 9.68 -6.63 -2.96
CA GLU A 128 10.77 -7.12 -2.13
C GLU A 128 11.55 -5.98 -1.49
N VAL A 129 11.77 -6.06 -0.18
CA VAL A 129 12.77 -5.26 0.52
C VAL A 129 14.12 -5.94 0.38
N ALA A 130 15.09 -5.23 -0.20
CA ALA A 130 16.46 -5.67 -0.41
C ALA A 130 17.44 -4.81 0.42
N PRO A 131 17.65 -5.11 1.71
CA PRO A 131 18.38 -4.24 2.63
C PRO A 131 19.85 -4.00 2.24
N ALA A 132 20.52 -5.01 1.68
CA ALA A 132 21.89 -4.89 1.22
C ALA A 132 22.06 -3.89 0.08
N LYS A 133 21.02 -3.68 -0.73
CA LYS A 133 20.97 -2.70 -1.82
C LYS A 133 20.40 -1.35 -1.34
N LYS A 134 19.77 -1.29 -0.17
CA LYS A 134 18.98 -0.14 0.33
C LYS A 134 17.83 0.22 -0.62
N LEU A 135 17.16 -0.79 -1.15
CA LEU A 135 16.07 -0.64 -2.10
C LEU A 135 14.83 -1.42 -1.65
N VAL A 136 13.68 -0.98 -2.11
CA VAL A 136 12.51 -1.79 -2.34
C VAL A 136 12.38 -2.00 -3.84
N GLU A 137 12.14 -3.25 -4.27
CA GLU A 137 12.15 -3.66 -5.67
C GLU A 137 10.80 -4.31 -6.03
N LEU A 138 10.27 -4.00 -7.20
CA LEU A 138 9.14 -4.71 -7.79
C LEU A 138 9.70 -5.72 -8.78
N ILE A 139 9.39 -6.98 -8.53
CA ILE A 139 9.86 -8.11 -9.32
C ILE A 139 8.65 -8.76 -9.99
N LYS A 140 8.73 -9.04 -11.30
CA LYS A 140 7.76 -9.83 -12.05
C LYS A 140 8.44 -11.14 -12.49
N GLY A 141 7.94 -12.27 -11.96
CA GLY A 141 8.67 -13.53 -12.11
C GLY A 141 10.06 -13.45 -11.47
N GLU A 142 11.10 -13.32 -12.31
CA GLU A 142 12.51 -13.16 -11.90
C GLU A 142 13.10 -11.78 -12.26
N GLU A 143 12.35 -10.95 -13.00
CA GLU A 143 12.82 -9.66 -13.50
C GLU A 143 12.48 -8.52 -12.56
N ILE A 144 13.46 -7.65 -12.24
CA ILE A 144 13.24 -6.41 -11.53
C ILE A 144 12.67 -5.37 -12.51
N VAL A 145 11.41 -5.03 -12.39
CA VAL A 145 10.72 -4.09 -13.30
C VAL A 145 10.70 -2.66 -12.79
N ALA A 146 10.88 -2.45 -11.49
CA ALA A 146 11.00 -1.13 -10.88
C ALA A 146 11.71 -1.21 -9.52
N SER A 147 12.29 -0.11 -9.07
CA SER A 147 12.91 -0.01 -7.75
C SER A 147 12.82 1.42 -7.19
N ALA A 148 12.89 1.53 -5.86
CA ALA A 148 12.94 2.81 -5.16
C ALA A 148 13.86 2.71 -3.93
N PRO A 149 14.47 3.83 -3.48
CA PRO A 149 15.26 3.85 -2.26
C PRO A 149 14.41 3.49 -1.04
N PHE A 150 14.94 2.59 -0.21
CA PHE A 150 14.33 2.23 1.06
C PHE A 150 15.40 1.85 2.09
N ASN A 151 15.47 2.60 3.19
CA ASN A 151 16.38 2.32 4.28
C ASN A 151 15.69 1.43 5.32
N TRP A 152 15.93 0.12 5.20
CA TRP A 152 15.43 -0.84 6.17
C TRP A 152 16.21 -0.78 7.48
N GLU A 153 15.51 -1.00 8.58
CA GLU A 153 16.09 -1.05 9.93
C GLU A 153 15.98 -2.46 10.50
N SER A 154 17.14 -3.06 10.80
CA SER A 154 17.25 -4.40 11.38
C SER A 154 16.52 -4.49 12.71
N GLY A 155 15.72 -5.54 12.90
CA GLY A 155 14.95 -5.80 14.12
C GLY A 155 13.62 -5.03 14.20
N SER A 156 13.38 -4.06 13.32
CA SER A 156 12.11 -3.34 13.27
C SER A 156 11.10 -4.04 12.38
N TRP A 157 9.82 -3.96 12.73
CA TRP A 157 8.74 -4.35 11.84
C TRP A 157 8.63 -3.37 10.65
N THR A 158 8.56 -3.92 9.47
CA THR A 158 8.39 -3.19 8.20
C THR A 158 7.05 -3.51 7.61
N MET A 159 6.27 -2.50 7.31
CA MET A 159 5.01 -2.61 6.59
C MET A 159 5.29 -2.66 5.09
N LEU A 160 4.65 -3.57 4.40
CA LEU A 160 4.64 -3.69 2.94
C LEU A 160 3.22 -3.61 2.43
N ARG A 161 3.02 -2.94 1.31
CA ARG A 161 1.75 -2.94 0.59
C ARG A 161 1.99 -2.95 -0.92
N LEU A 162 1.37 -3.88 -1.60
CA LEU A 162 1.40 -4.04 -3.06
C LEU A 162 -0.04 -4.10 -3.57
N GLN A 163 -0.36 -3.37 -4.64
CA GLN A 163 -1.64 -3.52 -5.33
C GLN A 163 -1.46 -3.71 -6.83
N CYS A 164 -2.41 -4.44 -7.42
CA CYS A 164 -2.60 -4.55 -8.85
C CYS A 164 -4.03 -4.14 -9.17
N ARG A 165 -4.22 -3.11 -9.99
CA ARG A 165 -5.53 -2.62 -10.37
C ARG A 165 -5.62 -2.40 -11.88
N LYS A 166 -6.81 -2.63 -12.41
CA LYS A 166 -7.13 -2.25 -13.79
C LYS A 166 -7.38 -0.74 -13.83
N VAL A 167 -6.69 -0.03 -14.69
CA VAL A 167 -6.85 1.42 -14.92
C VAL A 167 -7.92 1.64 -16.00
N LYS A 168 -7.78 0.92 -17.11
CA LYS A 168 -8.72 0.84 -18.23
C LYS A 168 -8.48 -0.45 -18.99
N ASP A 169 -9.21 -0.69 -20.07
CA ASP A 169 -9.01 -1.87 -20.91
C ASP A 169 -7.57 -1.87 -21.49
N GLY A 170 -6.86 -2.98 -21.26
CA GLY A 170 -5.48 -3.15 -21.67
C GLY A 170 -4.47 -2.29 -20.90
N GLU A 171 -4.82 -1.75 -19.71
CA GLU A 171 -3.88 -1.02 -18.87
C GLU A 171 -4.08 -1.37 -17.39
N PHE A 172 -3.01 -1.86 -16.76
CA PHE A 172 -2.96 -2.26 -15.37
C PHE A 172 -1.86 -1.49 -14.64
N ALA A 173 -2.15 -1.02 -13.45
CA ALA A 173 -1.17 -0.38 -12.57
C ALA A 173 -0.79 -1.33 -11.44
N ILE A 174 0.51 -1.51 -11.27
CA ILE A 174 1.12 -2.24 -10.16
C ILE A 174 1.86 -1.22 -9.31
N GLU A 175 1.46 -1.09 -8.05
CA GLU A 175 1.92 -0.04 -7.17
C GLU A 175 2.32 -0.61 -5.82
N GLY A 176 3.51 -0.20 -5.34
CA GLY A 176 4.10 -0.73 -4.12
C GLY A 176 4.66 0.33 -3.20
N LYS A 177 4.59 0.07 -1.89
CA LYS A 177 5.22 0.89 -0.86
C LYS A 177 5.63 0.10 0.36
N ALA A 178 6.70 0.57 1.01
CA ALA A 178 7.25 0.03 2.23
C ALA A 178 7.51 1.14 3.24
N TRP A 179 7.25 0.88 4.52
CA TRP A 179 7.54 1.85 5.59
C TRP A 179 7.78 1.13 6.92
N LYS A 180 8.47 1.79 7.85
CA LYS A 180 8.66 1.26 9.20
C LYS A 180 7.35 1.31 9.97
N GLN A 181 6.99 0.25 10.67
CA GLN A 181 5.85 0.24 11.59
C GLN A 181 6.01 1.35 12.65
N GLY A 182 4.89 2.01 12.97
CA GLY A 182 4.88 3.19 13.84
C GLY A 182 4.97 4.51 13.09
N ASN A 183 5.44 4.52 11.85
CA ASN A 183 5.32 5.67 10.98
C ASN A 183 3.96 5.67 10.25
N ALA A 184 3.50 6.85 9.83
CA ALA A 184 2.33 6.94 8.96
C ALA A 184 2.58 6.24 7.61
N GLU A 185 1.57 5.55 7.09
CA GLU A 185 1.63 5.00 5.73
C GLU A 185 1.89 6.11 4.71
N PRO A 186 2.89 5.97 3.80
CA PRO A 186 3.16 6.96 2.77
C PRO A 186 1.91 7.20 1.91
N LYS A 187 1.56 8.48 1.67
CA LYS A 187 0.43 8.83 0.81
C LYS A 187 0.68 8.40 -0.63
N GLU A 188 1.91 8.63 -1.10
CA GLU A 188 2.34 8.28 -2.45
C GLU A 188 2.88 6.86 -2.52
N TRP A 189 2.63 6.19 -3.65
CA TRP A 189 3.26 4.93 -4.00
C TRP A 189 4.73 5.18 -4.36
N GLN A 190 5.64 4.47 -3.70
CA GLN A 190 7.09 4.56 -3.94
C GLN A 190 7.48 3.90 -5.26
N ILE A 191 6.79 2.83 -5.62
CA ILE A 191 6.94 2.11 -6.88
C ILE A 191 5.64 2.20 -7.66
N LYS A 192 5.76 2.51 -8.95
CA LYS A 192 4.65 2.49 -9.91
C LYS A 192 5.15 1.82 -11.19
N HIS A 193 4.42 0.83 -11.66
CA HIS A 193 4.68 0.11 -12.89
C HIS A 193 3.38 -0.07 -13.66
N SER A 194 3.45 -0.02 -14.98
CA SER A 194 2.28 -0.18 -15.85
C SER A 194 2.46 -1.39 -16.74
N GLU A 195 1.37 -2.17 -16.91
CA GLU A 195 1.30 -3.32 -17.79
C GLU A 195 0.18 -3.17 -18.81
N THR A 196 0.37 -3.75 -19.99
CA THR A 196 -0.62 -3.76 -21.06
C THR A 196 -1.44 -5.05 -21.11
N ALA A 197 -1.01 -6.08 -20.39
CA ALA A 197 -1.69 -7.36 -20.29
C ALA A 197 -2.07 -7.66 -18.85
N GLU A 198 -3.23 -8.28 -18.66
CA GLU A 198 -3.63 -8.78 -17.35
C GLU A 198 -2.76 -9.96 -16.93
N SER A 199 -2.31 -9.96 -15.70
CA SER A 199 -1.56 -11.09 -15.14
C SER A 199 -2.48 -12.30 -14.98
N PRO A 200 -1.95 -13.53 -15.05
CA PRO A 200 -2.70 -14.72 -14.68
C PRO A 200 -3.28 -14.59 -13.27
N ALA A 201 -4.46 -15.15 -13.05
CA ALA A 201 -5.05 -15.20 -11.71
C ALA A 201 -4.17 -16.02 -10.77
N GLY A 202 -3.98 -15.53 -9.56
CA GLY A 202 -3.16 -16.18 -8.54
C GLY A 202 -3.45 -15.65 -7.15
N ARG A 203 -3.04 -16.39 -6.12
CA ARG A 203 -3.20 -16.01 -4.73
C ARG A 203 -2.14 -14.99 -4.32
N PRO A 204 -2.46 -14.07 -3.39
CA PRO A 204 -1.47 -13.29 -2.66
C PRO A 204 -0.47 -14.18 -1.93
N SER A 205 0.69 -13.61 -1.59
CA SER A 205 1.79 -14.37 -0.99
C SER A 205 2.67 -13.52 -0.09
N VAL A 206 3.42 -14.21 0.79
CA VAL A 206 4.61 -13.68 1.47
C VAL A 206 5.81 -14.52 1.11
N TRP A 207 6.99 -13.89 1.06
CA TRP A 207 8.24 -14.50 0.66
C TRP A 207 9.37 -14.07 1.59
N GLY A 208 10.25 -15.00 1.90
CA GLY A 208 11.44 -14.74 2.70
C GLY A 208 12.66 -15.43 2.12
N LYS A 209 13.84 -14.78 2.28
CA LYS A 209 15.14 -15.30 1.91
C LYS A 209 16.12 -14.98 3.05
N PRO A 210 16.31 -15.92 3.98
CA PRO A 210 17.02 -15.68 5.22
C PRO A 210 18.55 -15.73 5.05
N PHE A 211 19.11 -14.95 4.13
CA PHE A 211 20.57 -14.91 3.88
C PHE A 211 21.44 -14.62 5.08
N ALA A 212 20.88 -13.96 6.09
CA ALA A 212 21.58 -13.71 7.33
C ALA A 212 21.66 -14.94 8.24
N GLY A 213 20.90 -15.99 7.96
CA GLY A 213 20.71 -17.13 8.84
C GLY A 213 19.90 -16.77 10.09
N THR A 214 19.07 -15.74 9.98
CA THR A 214 18.12 -15.27 11.00
C THR A 214 16.70 -15.45 10.52
N PRO A 215 15.72 -15.70 11.42
CA PRO A 215 14.34 -15.90 11.01
C PRO A 215 13.76 -14.66 10.31
N VAL A 216 12.77 -14.91 9.42
CA VAL A 216 11.91 -13.87 8.84
C VAL A 216 10.50 -14.10 9.37
N ARG A 217 9.91 -13.10 10.01
CA ARG A 217 8.61 -13.14 10.66
C ARG A 217 7.61 -12.33 9.86
N PHE A 218 6.42 -12.89 9.65
CA PHE A 218 5.32 -12.27 8.90
C PHE A 218 4.10 -12.18 9.81
N ASP A 219 3.41 -11.06 9.78
CA ASP A 219 2.23 -10.84 10.60
C ASP A 219 1.30 -9.81 9.96
N ASP A 220 0.08 -9.65 10.53
CA ASP A 220 -0.95 -8.75 10.04
C ASP A 220 -1.19 -8.89 8.51
N LEU A 221 -1.27 -10.15 8.03
CA LEU A 221 -1.58 -10.41 6.64
C LEU A 221 -2.97 -9.90 6.30
N GLN A 222 -3.07 -9.08 5.26
CA GLN A 222 -4.35 -8.56 4.80
C GLN A 222 -4.43 -8.54 3.28
N VAL A 223 -5.60 -8.92 2.75
CA VAL A 223 -5.95 -8.72 1.34
C VAL A 223 -7.21 -7.90 1.27
N THR A 224 -7.18 -6.84 0.47
CA THR A 224 -8.32 -5.96 0.23
C THR A 224 -8.58 -5.80 -1.26
N ARG A 225 -9.74 -5.25 -1.63
CA ARG A 225 -9.90 -4.68 -2.96
C ARG A 225 -8.91 -3.51 -3.14
N ALA A 226 -8.29 -3.46 -4.32
CA ALA A 226 -7.42 -2.34 -4.68
C ALA A 226 -8.22 -1.03 -4.75
N VAL A 227 -7.64 0.05 -4.28
CA VAL A 227 -8.25 1.39 -4.35
C VAL A 227 -8.02 1.95 -5.75
N GLN A 228 -9.09 2.47 -6.35
CA GLN A 228 -9.03 3.13 -7.67
C GLN A 228 -8.44 4.53 -7.59
#